data_0e02f308383157dc498d751b0d23175d
#
_entry.id   0e02f308383157dc498d751b0d23175d
#
_cell.length_a   1.000
_cell.length_b   1.000
_cell.length_c   1.000
_cell.angle_alpha   90.00
_cell.angle_beta   90.00
_cell.angle_gamma   90.00
#
_symmetry.space_group_name_H-M   'P 1'
#
loop_
_entity.id
_entity.type
_entity.pdbx_description
1 polymer ?
#
loop_
_entity_poly.entity_id
_entity_poly.type
_entity_poly.pdbx_seq_one_letter_code
_entity_poly.pdbx_strand_id
1 'polypeptide(L)'
;MNQITVMGMVLSAMPIGEYDKRIVLLTRERGKIPVFAKGVRRPGSALSGGVMPFSFGEFTIYEGRTSYTMMSASISNYFAELRGDVEGAYYGFYFMEIADYYCREANDEREMLKLLYQSLRAILKERIPNRLIRRIYELKAVCINGEAPQVFGCVVCGDSVRDGQFSAKKGGKVCVECDMDVFDGMRLEVSTWHTLQYIVSSSVEKLYTFTVSEPVLKELEQIVERYMDVYVEKQFKSLEILESIQQ
;
A
#
# COMPACT_ATOMS: atom_id res chain seq x y z
N MET A 1 15.69 24.39 15.43
CA MET A 1 15.77 24.21 13.97
C MET A 1 16.83 23.16 13.71
N ASN A 2 16.43 22.01 13.19
CA ASN A 2 17.32 20.85 13.17
C ASN A 2 17.41 20.26 11.75
N GLN A 3 18.62 19.90 11.34
CA GLN A 3 18.83 19.11 10.14
C GLN A 3 18.75 17.63 10.55
N ILE A 4 17.92 16.88 9.86
CA ILE A 4 17.71 15.45 10.11
C ILE A 4 17.83 14.67 8.79
N THR A 5 18.26 13.42 8.89
CA THR A 5 18.27 12.48 7.77
C THR A 5 17.20 11.42 8.03
N VAL A 6 16.36 11.17 7.03
CA VAL A 6 15.28 10.19 7.10
C VAL A 6 15.38 9.21 5.92
N MET A 7 15.05 7.94 6.17
CA MET A 7 14.90 6.95 5.12
C MET A 7 13.45 6.93 4.66
N GLY A 8 13.19 7.03 3.35
CA GLY A 8 11.81 7.08 2.88
C GLY A 8 11.63 6.90 1.38
N MET A 9 10.38 7.08 0.94
CA MET A 9 9.96 7.02 -0.47
C MET A 9 9.13 8.25 -0.83
N VAL A 10 9.39 8.83 -1.99
CA VAL A 10 8.56 9.91 -2.55
C VAL A 10 7.26 9.33 -3.08
N LEU A 11 6.14 9.66 -2.43
CA LEU A 11 4.78 9.24 -2.85
C LEU A 11 4.24 10.12 -3.98
N SER A 12 4.48 11.43 -3.89
CA SER A 12 4.03 12.37 -4.91
C SER A 12 4.92 13.60 -4.99
N ALA A 13 4.91 14.27 -6.15
CA ALA A 13 5.69 15.48 -6.38
C ALA A 13 4.90 16.45 -7.25
N MET A 14 4.51 17.58 -6.69
CA MET A 14 3.72 18.62 -7.35
C MET A 14 4.55 19.90 -7.53
N PRO A 15 4.54 20.54 -8.72
CA PRO A 15 5.15 21.84 -8.93
C PRO A 15 4.51 22.90 -8.04
N ILE A 16 5.34 23.79 -7.47
CA ILE A 16 4.91 24.99 -6.77
C ILE A 16 5.71 26.16 -7.32
N GLY A 17 5.03 27.19 -7.77
CA GLY A 17 5.70 28.32 -8.43
C GLY A 17 6.52 27.89 -9.64
N GLU A 18 7.57 28.64 -9.94
CA GLU A 18 8.35 28.45 -11.16
C GLU A 18 9.41 27.35 -11.03
N TYR A 19 10.12 27.28 -9.88
CA TYR A 19 11.30 26.43 -9.73
C TYR A 19 11.21 25.38 -8.64
N ASP A 20 10.16 25.37 -7.84
CA ASP A 20 10.05 24.53 -6.66
C ASP A 20 9.08 23.36 -6.89
N LYS A 21 9.16 22.34 -6.03
CA LYS A 21 8.17 21.27 -5.89
C LYS A 21 7.81 21.10 -4.42
N ARG A 22 6.54 20.73 -4.17
CA ARG A 22 6.10 20.12 -2.94
C ARG A 22 6.04 18.61 -3.17
N ILE A 23 6.78 17.87 -2.35
CA ILE A 23 6.75 16.41 -2.36
C ILE A 23 6.06 15.88 -1.10
N VAL A 24 5.43 14.73 -1.21
CA VAL A 24 4.97 13.94 -0.07
C VAL A 24 5.95 12.79 0.09
N LEU A 25 6.59 12.72 1.25
CA LEU A 25 7.60 11.73 1.58
C LEU A 25 7.05 10.82 2.69
N LEU A 26 6.96 9.52 2.42
CA LEU A 26 6.71 8.52 3.45
C LEU A 26 8.04 8.08 4.04
N THR A 27 8.22 8.31 5.33
CA THR A 27 9.50 8.08 6.02
C THR A 27 9.38 7.07 7.14
N ARG A 28 10.51 6.46 7.47
CA ARG A 28 10.65 5.54 8.60
C ARG A 28 10.63 6.26 9.95
N GLU A 29 11.18 7.48 10.01
CA GLU A 29 11.45 8.20 11.28
C GLU A 29 10.39 9.24 11.62
N ARG A 30 9.61 9.73 10.65
CA ARG A 30 8.67 10.86 10.79
C ARG A 30 7.28 10.57 10.24
N GLY A 31 7.01 9.33 9.79
CA GLY A 31 5.77 9.02 9.09
C GLY A 31 5.67 9.74 7.74
N LYS A 32 4.48 10.14 7.35
CA LYS A 32 4.23 10.85 6.10
C LYS A 32 4.35 12.36 6.29
N ILE A 33 5.31 12.98 5.60
CA ILE A 33 5.60 14.41 5.73
C ILE A 33 5.56 15.15 4.38
N PRO A 34 5.03 16.39 4.35
CA PRO A 34 5.18 17.27 3.20
C PRO A 34 6.55 17.97 3.24
N VAL A 35 7.29 17.92 2.15
CA VAL A 35 8.64 18.52 2.05
C VAL A 35 8.73 19.45 0.86
N PHE A 36 9.29 20.64 1.05
CA PHE A 36 9.53 21.61 -0.02
C PHE A 36 10.94 21.42 -0.62
N ALA A 37 10.99 21.12 -1.92
CA ALA A 37 12.23 21.02 -2.68
C ALA A 37 12.45 22.30 -3.49
N LYS A 38 13.20 23.24 -2.92
CA LYS A 38 13.44 24.56 -3.51
C LYS A 38 14.43 24.49 -4.66
N GLY A 39 14.14 25.22 -5.75
CA GLY A 39 15.00 25.31 -6.94
C GLY A 39 15.18 23.98 -7.69
N VAL A 40 14.38 22.95 -7.38
CA VAL A 40 14.55 21.60 -7.94
C VAL A 40 14.29 21.54 -9.46
N ARG A 41 13.51 22.48 -10.00
CA ARG A 41 13.18 22.59 -11.42
C ARG A 41 14.18 23.47 -12.20
N ARG A 42 15.16 24.07 -11.54
CA ARG A 42 16.21 24.82 -12.22
C ARG A 42 17.12 23.85 -13.00
N PRO A 43 17.58 24.22 -14.20
CA PRO A 43 18.56 23.43 -14.94
C PRO A 43 19.77 23.10 -14.06
N GLY A 44 20.23 21.85 -14.05
CA GLY A 44 21.40 21.43 -13.28
C GLY A 44 21.15 21.23 -11.77
N SER A 45 19.91 21.28 -11.28
CA SER A 45 19.63 21.03 -9.87
C SER A 45 20.01 19.61 -9.46
N ALA A 46 20.88 19.48 -8.45
CA ALA A 46 21.28 18.19 -7.88
C ALA A 46 20.11 17.41 -7.24
N LEU A 47 19.02 18.09 -6.90
CA LEU A 47 17.83 17.46 -6.30
C LEU A 47 16.87 16.88 -7.33
N SER A 48 17.00 17.20 -8.61
CA SER A 48 16.00 16.90 -9.65
C SER A 48 15.66 15.40 -9.76
N GLY A 49 16.67 14.53 -9.68
CA GLY A 49 16.48 13.08 -9.72
C GLY A 49 15.84 12.49 -8.46
N GLY A 50 16.16 13.04 -7.29
CA GLY A 50 15.69 12.50 -6.01
C GLY A 50 14.25 12.83 -5.63
N VAL A 51 13.59 13.75 -6.35
CA VAL A 51 12.23 14.22 -6.03
C VAL A 51 11.17 13.69 -6.99
N MET A 52 11.39 12.54 -7.58
CA MET A 52 10.42 11.87 -8.43
C MET A 52 9.64 10.79 -7.65
N PRO A 53 8.37 10.55 -7.94
CA PRO A 53 7.66 9.41 -7.39
C PRO A 53 8.46 8.11 -7.57
N PHE A 54 8.31 7.20 -6.62
CA PHE A 54 9.07 5.95 -6.46
C PHE A 54 10.51 6.10 -5.96
N SER A 55 11.12 7.31 -5.96
CA SER A 55 12.48 7.47 -5.44
C SER A 55 12.55 7.06 -3.97
N PHE A 56 13.36 6.03 -3.68
CA PHE A 56 13.58 5.50 -2.33
C PHE A 56 15.03 5.67 -1.93
N GLY A 57 15.28 6.20 -0.73
CA GLY A 57 16.62 6.42 -0.23
C GLY A 57 16.66 7.29 1.01
N GLU A 58 17.83 7.89 1.27
CA GLU A 58 18.05 8.83 2.36
C GLU A 58 17.80 10.27 1.89
N PHE A 59 17.03 10.99 2.69
CA PHE A 59 16.68 12.39 2.46
C PHE A 59 17.16 13.21 3.64
N THR A 60 18.04 14.17 3.40
CA THR A 60 18.42 15.16 4.40
C THR A 60 17.47 16.34 4.29
N ILE A 61 16.76 16.62 5.36
CA ILE A 61 15.74 17.67 5.43
C ILE A 61 16.04 18.62 6.59
N TYR A 62 15.64 19.85 6.40
CA TYR A 62 15.65 20.86 7.44
C TYR A 62 14.24 20.94 8.06
N GLU A 63 14.15 20.69 9.37
CA GLU A 63 12.92 20.77 10.13
C GLU A 63 12.72 22.21 10.63
N GLY A 64 11.83 22.94 9.96
CA GLY A 64 11.40 24.28 10.36
C GLY A 64 10.27 24.22 11.39
N ARG A 65 9.72 25.37 11.75
CA ARG A 65 8.59 25.46 12.71
C ARG A 65 7.31 24.82 12.18
N THR A 66 7.03 24.97 10.89
CA THR A 66 5.77 24.60 10.25
C THR A 66 5.95 23.80 8.95
N SER A 67 7.18 23.52 8.55
CA SER A 67 7.46 22.88 7.27
C SER A 67 8.83 22.23 7.23
N TYR A 68 8.96 21.25 6.35
CA TYR A 68 10.21 20.59 6.03
C TYR A 68 10.76 21.11 4.69
N THR A 69 12.07 21.31 4.61
CA THR A 69 12.75 21.72 3.36
C THR A 69 13.81 20.69 2.99
N MET A 70 13.80 20.22 1.76
CA MET A 70 14.80 19.29 1.22
C MET A 70 16.15 19.98 1.11
N MET A 71 17.17 19.34 1.66
CA MET A 71 18.56 19.79 1.55
C MET A 71 19.33 18.92 0.56
N SER A 72 19.23 17.61 0.67
CA SER A 72 19.86 16.65 -0.24
C SER A 72 19.06 15.34 -0.29
N ALA A 73 19.29 14.54 -1.33
CA ALA A 73 18.73 13.21 -1.47
C ALA A 73 19.81 12.26 -2.00
N SER A 74 19.97 11.12 -1.33
CA SER A 74 20.81 9.99 -1.75
C SER A 74 19.91 8.81 -2.05
N ILE A 75 19.61 8.60 -3.33
CA ILE A 75 18.62 7.61 -3.76
C ILE A 75 19.29 6.27 -3.98
N SER A 76 18.82 5.25 -3.27
CA SER A 76 19.28 3.86 -3.38
C SER A 76 18.50 3.05 -4.41
N ASN A 77 17.22 3.43 -4.68
CA ASN A 77 16.41 2.80 -5.70
C ASN A 77 15.42 3.81 -6.31
N TYR A 78 15.44 3.91 -7.63
CA TYR A 78 14.53 4.79 -8.40
C TYR A 78 13.31 4.05 -8.94
N PHE A 79 13.30 2.71 -8.87
CA PHE A 79 12.31 1.87 -9.55
C PHE A 79 12.12 2.29 -11.02
N ALA A 80 13.24 2.55 -11.69
CA ALA A 80 13.25 3.14 -13.03
C ALA A 80 12.57 2.23 -14.07
N GLU A 81 12.61 0.92 -13.85
CA GLU A 81 12.01 -0.10 -14.70
C GLU A 81 10.48 0.05 -14.80
N LEU A 82 9.81 0.52 -13.73
CA LEU A 82 8.38 0.81 -13.75
C LEU A 82 8.00 1.89 -14.77
N ARG A 83 8.95 2.75 -15.17
CA ARG A 83 8.66 3.79 -16.19
C ARG A 83 8.48 3.22 -17.59
N GLY A 84 9.03 2.04 -17.85
CA GLY A 84 8.88 1.32 -19.12
C GLY A 84 7.67 0.38 -19.16
N ASP A 85 7.04 0.15 -18.01
CA ASP A 85 5.87 -0.71 -17.83
C ASP A 85 4.68 0.14 -17.36
N VAL A 86 3.77 0.44 -18.28
CA VAL A 86 2.62 1.31 -18.00
C VAL A 86 1.70 0.67 -16.95
N GLU A 87 1.41 -0.63 -17.08
CA GLU A 87 0.54 -1.34 -16.14
C GLU A 87 1.19 -1.41 -14.75
N GLY A 88 2.44 -1.84 -14.66
CA GLY A 88 3.20 -1.90 -13.41
C GLY A 88 3.33 -0.53 -12.74
N ALA A 89 3.51 0.55 -13.51
CA ALA A 89 3.55 1.91 -12.99
C ALA A 89 2.22 2.30 -12.34
N TYR A 90 1.06 1.98 -12.95
CA TYR A 90 -0.24 2.30 -12.37
C TYR A 90 -0.57 1.46 -11.13
N TYR A 91 -0.15 0.20 -11.06
CA TYR A 91 -0.17 -0.55 -9.80
C TYR A 91 0.66 0.17 -8.72
N GLY A 92 1.87 0.61 -9.07
CA GLY A 92 2.73 1.35 -8.15
C GLY A 92 2.12 2.67 -7.67
N PHE A 93 1.52 3.47 -8.56
CA PHE A 93 0.81 4.70 -8.20
C PHE A 93 -0.38 4.41 -7.28
N TYR A 94 -1.15 3.38 -7.56
CA TYR A 94 -2.25 2.94 -6.71
C TYR A 94 -1.78 2.57 -5.30
N PHE A 95 -0.68 1.82 -5.18
CA PHE A 95 -0.11 1.49 -3.88
C PHE A 95 0.35 2.73 -3.12
N MET A 96 0.94 3.70 -3.81
CA MET A 96 1.31 4.97 -3.20
C MET A 96 0.10 5.80 -2.76
N GLU A 97 -1.01 5.78 -3.50
CA GLU A 97 -2.25 6.45 -3.11
C GLU A 97 -2.87 5.83 -1.85
N ILE A 98 -2.84 4.49 -1.70
CA ILE A 98 -3.27 3.80 -0.47
C ILE A 98 -2.35 4.18 0.70
N ALA A 99 -1.04 4.17 0.51
CA ALA A 99 -0.10 4.60 1.55
C ALA A 99 -0.32 6.07 1.95
N ASP A 100 -0.57 6.95 0.97
CA ASP A 100 -0.92 8.35 1.25
C ASP A 100 -2.24 8.48 2.02
N TYR A 101 -3.22 7.63 1.74
CA TYR A 101 -4.51 7.63 2.43
C TYR A 101 -4.38 7.25 3.91
N TYR A 102 -3.63 6.19 4.23
CA TYR A 102 -3.53 5.67 5.59
C TYR A 102 -2.47 6.38 6.45
N CYS A 103 -1.30 6.67 5.88
CA CYS A 103 -0.17 7.18 6.67
C CYS A 103 -0.37 8.61 7.15
N ARG A 104 0.20 8.92 8.32
CA ARG A 104 0.14 10.24 8.98
C ARG A 104 1.52 10.71 9.41
N GLU A 105 1.65 12.01 9.63
CA GLU A 105 2.85 12.60 10.24
C GLU A 105 2.98 12.18 11.70
N ALA A 106 4.20 11.98 12.16
CA ALA A 106 4.57 11.57 13.52
C ALA A 106 4.08 10.17 13.94
N ASN A 107 3.49 9.38 13.03
CA ASN A 107 3.16 7.98 13.27
C ASN A 107 4.34 7.07 12.89
N ASP A 108 4.36 5.86 13.48
CA ASP A 108 5.27 4.79 13.06
C ASP A 108 4.75 4.10 11.80
N GLU A 109 5.21 4.55 10.65
CA GLU A 109 4.79 4.06 9.35
C GLU A 109 5.81 3.10 8.71
N ARG A 110 6.69 2.50 9.50
CA ARG A 110 7.76 1.59 9.02
C ARG A 110 7.21 0.39 8.27
N GLU A 111 6.16 -0.24 8.78
CA GLU A 111 5.57 -1.42 8.14
C GLU A 111 4.86 -1.06 6.83
N MET A 112 4.20 0.09 6.73
CA MET A 112 3.60 0.56 5.49
C MET A 112 4.66 0.92 4.44
N LEU A 113 5.73 1.63 4.83
CA LEU A 113 6.86 1.92 3.94
C LEU A 113 7.52 0.64 3.42
N LYS A 114 7.70 -0.35 4.29
CA LYS A 114 8.24 -1.66 3.95
C LYS A 114 7.32 -2.44 3.00
N LEU A 115 6.00 -2.45 3.28
CA LEU A 115 5.01 -3.06 2.41
C LEU A 115 5.05 -2.45 1.02
N LEU A 116 5.00 -1.13 0.92
CA LEU A 116 5.07 -0.41 -0.35
C LEU A 116 6.34 -0.78 -1.13
N TYR A 117 7.51 -0.73 -0.48
CA TYR A 117 8.78 -1.07 -1.11
C TYR A 117 8.83 -2.51 -1.63
N GLN A 118 8.37 -3.49 -0.84
CA GLN A 118 8.38 -4.89 -1.24
C GLN A 118 7.36 -5.19 -2.36
N SER A 119 6.22 -4.50 -2.37
CA SER A 119 5.20 -4.64 -3.42
C SER A 119 5.72 -4.13 -4.77
N LEU A 120 6.37 -2.97 -4.80
CA LEU A 120 7.01 -2.46 -6.02
C LEU A 120 8.09 -3.43 -6.53
N ARG A 121 8.88 -4.01 -5.62
CA ARG A 121 9.86 -5.04 -6.01
C ARG A 121 9.22 -6.32 -6.53
N ALA A 122 8.04 -6.69 -6.00
CA ALA A 122 7.31 -7.87 -6.46
C ALA A 122 6.80 -7.70 -7.90
N ILE A 123 6.27 -6.51 -8.23
CA ILE A 123 5.86 -6.16 -9.61
C ILE A 123 7.04 -6.37 -10.57
N LEU A 124 8.20 -5.79 -10.26
CA LEU A 124 9.38 -5.86 -11.13
C LEU A 124 9.97 -7.26 -11.29
N LYS A 125 9.67 -8.19 -10.40
CA LYS A 125 10.19 -9.56 -10.49
C LYS A 125 9.39 -10.49 -11.40
N GLU A 126 8.16 -10.11 -11.77
CA GLU A 126 7.26 -10.83 -12.67
C GLU A 126 7.03 -12.33 -12.29
N ARG A 127 7.28 -12.68 -11.02
CA ARG A 127 7.12 -14.07 -10.53
C ARG A 127 5.71 -14.35 -10.02
N ILE A 128 4.97 -13.30 -9.70
CA ILE A 128 3.65 -13.34 -9.11
C ILE A 128 2.76 -12.45 -9.97
N PRO A 129 1.56 -12.89 -10.35
CA PRO A 129 0.64 -12.06 -11.12
C PRO A 129 0.35 -10.73 -10.40
N ASN A 130 0.38 -9.61 -11.12
CA ASN A 130 0.13 -8.28 -10.56
C ASN A 130 -1.24 -8.19 -9.86
N ARG A 131 -2.24 -8.92 -10.37
CA ARG A 131 -3.56 -9.07 -9.72
C ARG A 131 -3.43 -9.61 -8.29
N LEU A 132 -2.61 -10.65 -8.07
CA LEU A 132 -2.37 -11.20 -6.74
C LEU A 132 -1.57 -10.23 -5.86
N ILE A 133 -0.54 -9.57 -6.41
CA ILE A 133 0.26 -8.56 -5.69
C ILE A 133 -0.67 -7.44 -5.19
N ARG A 134 -1.61 -6.98 -6.01
CA ARG A 134 -2.61 -5.98 -5.63
C ARG A 134 -3.42 -6.43 -4.40
N ARG A 135 -4.02 -7.62 -4.44
CA ARG A 135 -4.87 -8.11 -3.34
C ARG A 135 -4.08 -8.33 -2.04
N ILE A 136 -2.84 -8.79 -2.16
CA ILE A 136 -1.93 -8.90 -1.01
C ILE A 136 -1.65 -7.51 -0.41
N TYR A 137 -1.35 -6.52 -1.25
CA TYR A 137 -1.06 -5.16 -0.81
C TYR A 137 -2.27 -4.53 -0.11
N GLU A 138 -3.43 -4.53 -0.75
CA GLU A 138 -4.68 -3.98 -0.24
C GLU A 138 -5.02 -4.55 1.14
N LEU A 139 -5.10 -5.88 1.25
CA LEU A 139 -5.44 -6.55 2.50
C LEU A 139 -4.41 -6.28 3.59
N LYS A 140 -3.12 -6.30 3.25
CA LYS A 140 -2.06 -6.04 4.25
C LYS A 140 -2.01 -4.59 4.69
N ALA A 141 -2.29 -3.64 3.81
CA ALA A 141 -2.37 -2.22 4.15
C ALA A 141 -3.48 -1.95 5.17
N VAL A 142 -4.66 -2.53 4.97
CA VAL A 142 -5.77 -2.48 5.92
C VAL A 142 -5.37 -3.12 7.27
N CYS A 143 -4.70 -4.28 7.25
CA CYS A 143 -4.21 -4.93 8.47
C CYS A 143 -3.21 -4.06 9.25
N ILE A 144 -2.28 -3.41 8.57
CA ILE A 144 -1.28 -2.52 9.19
C ILE A 144 -1.98 -1.32 9.86
N ASN A 145 -3.07 -0.85 9.26
CA ASN A 145 -3.86 0.27 9.80
C ASN A 145 -4.80 -0.13 10.97
N GLY A 146 -4.79 -1.41 11.38
CA GLY A 146 -5.57 -1.88 12.54
C GLY A 146 -6.95 -2.44 12.20
N GLU A 147 -7.30 -2.56 10.92
CA GLU A 147 -8.60 -3.03 10.42
C GLU A 147 -8.50 -4.44 9.81
N ALA A 148 -7.67 -5.31 10.41
CA ALA A 148 -7.46 -6.66 9.94
C ALA A 148 -8.75 -7.51 10.03
N PRO A 149 -9.16 -8.25 8.98
CA PRO A 149 -10.28 -9.15 9.09
C PRO A 149 -9.99 -10.31 10.04
N GLN A 150 -10.99 -10.71 10.83
CA GLN A 150 -10.90 -11.93 11.63
C GLN A 150 -11.09 -13.15 10.74
N VAL A 151 -9.99 -13.88 10.50
CA VAL A 151 -9.99 -15.04 9.59
C VAL A 151 -9.68 -16.38 10.30
N PHE A 152 -9.39 -16.34 11.60
CA PHE A 152 -9.03 -17.54 12.39
C PHE A 152 -10.19 -18.11 13.19
N GLY A 153 -11.20 -17.29 13.49
CA GLY A 153 -12.38 -17.69 14.23
C GLY A 153 -13.60 -16.87 13.82
N CYS A 154 -14.75 -17.23 14.31
CA CYS A 154 -15.99 -16.51 14.07
C CYS A 154 -15.97 -15.13 14.75
N VAL A 155 -16.29 -14.06 14.04
CA VAL A 155 -16.34 -12.68 14.59
C VAL A 155 -17.45 -12.51 15.64
N VAL A 156 -18.46 -13.39 15.66
CA VAL A 156 -19.62 -13.29 16.56
C VAL A 156 -19.41 -14.08 17.84
N CYS A 157 -19.08 -15.38 17.76
CA CYS A 157 -18.95 -16.26 18.93
C CYS A 157 -17.50 -16.54 19.34
N GLY A 158 -16.52 -16.18 18.51
CA GLY A 158 -15.11 -16.40 18.80
C GLY A 158 -14.58 -17.80 18.48
N ASP A 159 -15.45 -18.77 18.23
CA ASP A 159 -15.04 -20.15 18.02
C ASP A 159 -14.21 -20.35 16.75
N SER A 160 -13.21 -21.22 16.85
CA SER A 160 -12.37 -21.61 15.70
C SER A 160 -13.10 -22.66 14.84
N VAL A 161 -14.10 -22.25 14.09
CA VAL A 161 -14.92 -23.14 13.27
C VAL A 161 -14.26 -23.44 11.93
N ARG A 162 -14.47 -24.70 11.47
CA ARG A 162 -14.01 -25.11 10.13
C ARG A 162 -14.90 -24.54 9.03
N ASP A 163 -16.23 -24.55 9.25
CA ASP A 163 -17.20 -24.08 8.26
C ASP A 163 -17.72 -22.69 8.61
N GLY A 164 -17.91 -21.88 7.57
CA GLY A 164 -18.41 -20.52 7.70
C GLY A 164 -18.31 -19.76 6.38
N GLN A 165 -18.75 -18.52 6.43
CA GLN A 165 -18.70 -17.60 5.30
C GLN A 165 -17.92 -16.34 5.70
N PHE A 166 -17.36 -15.65 4.71
CA PHE A 166 -16.72 -14.36 4.91
C PHE A 166 -17.76 -13.26 4.73
N SER A 167 -17.81 -12.32 5.67
CA SER A 167 -18.62 -11.11 5.57
C SER A 167 -17.70 -9.89 5.74
N ALA A 168 -17.64 -9.04 4.72
CA ALA A 168 -16.91 -7.78 4.79
C ALA A 168 -17.52 -6.85 5.84
N LYS A 169 -18.85 -6.76 5.88
CA LYS A 169 -19.59 -5.92 6.84
C LYS A 169 -19.43 -6.35 8.30
N LYS A 170 -19.28 -7.65 8.55
CA LYS A 170 -19.01 -8.17 9.90
C LYS A 170 -17.53 -8.17 10.25
N GLY A 171 -16.66 -7.87 9.29
CA GLY A 171 -15.21 -7.78 9.50
C GLY A 171 -14.49 -9.13 9.51
N GLY A 172 -15.04 -10.19 8.88
CA GLY A 172 -14.34 -11.47 8.81
C GLY A 172 -15.23 -12.71 8.70
N LYS A 173 -14.75 -13.81 9.27
CA LYS A 173 -15.39 -15.11 9.24
C LYS A 173 -16.60 -15.16 10.18
N VAL A 174 -17.75 -15.65 9.68
CA VAL A 174 -18.94 -15.95 10.46
C VAL A 174 -19.28 -17.43 10.29
N CYS A 175 -19.45 -18.15 11.40
CA CYS A 175 -19.79 -19.58 11.36
C CYS A 175 -21.28 -19.80 10.98
N VAL A 176 -21.59 -21.02 10.57
CA VAL A 176 -22.95 -21.42 10.16
C VAL A 176 -24.01 -21.26 11.27
N GLU A 177 -23.59 -21.28 12.54
CA GLU A 177 -24.51 -21.08 13.68
C GLU A 177 -24.80 -19.60 13.96
N CYS A 178 -23.93 -18.69 13.46
CA CYS A 178 -24.04 -17.25 13.69
C CYS A 178 -24.44 -16.46 12.43
N ASP A 179 -24.84 -17.14 11.33
CA ASP A 179 -25.02 -16.53 10.01
C ASP A 179 -26.41 -15.94 9.76
N MET A 180 -27.33 -16.00 10.70
CA MET A 180 -28.75 -15.60 10.53
C MET A 180 -28.93 -14.16 10.02
N ASP A 181 -28.01 -13.26 10.36
CA ASP A 181 -28.06 -11.84 9.99
C ASP A 181 -26.93 -11.42 9.02
N VAL A 182 -26.40 -12.38 8.25
CA VAL A 182 -25.32 -12.11 7.30
C VAL A 182 -25.85 -12.09 5.87
N PHE A 183 -25.99 -10.87 5.31
CA PHE A 183 -26.54 -10.68 3.96
C PHE A 183 -25.47 -10.57 2.87
N ASP A 184 -24.19 -10.33 3.24
CA ASP A 184 -23.06 -10.19 2.34
C ASP A 184 -22.09 -11.38 2.39
N GLY A 185 -22.53 -12.49 2.98
CA GLY A 185 -21.71 -13.66 3.20
C GLY A 185 -21.25 -14.34 1.91
N MET A 186 -19.97 -14.70 1.86
CA MET A 186 -19.36 -15.49 0.77
C MET A 186 -18.78 -16.78 1.33
N ARG A 187 -19.21 -17.90 0.77
CA ARG A 187 -18.56 -19.20 1.03
C ARG A 187 -17.27 -19.26 0.21
N LEU A 188 -16.19 -19.69 0.84
CA LEU A 188 -14.86 -19.72 0.25
C LEU A 188 -14.29 -21.13 0.25
N GLU A 189 -13.47 -21.40 -0.75
CA GLU A 189 -12.64 -22.60 -0.75
C GLU A 189 -11.65 -22.61 0.43
N VAL A 190 -11.28 -23.79 0.89
CA VAL A 190 -10.31 -23.97 1.98
C VAL A 190 -8.98 -23.29 1.67
N SER A 191 -8.55 -23.35 0.40
CA SER A 191 -7.32 -22.71 -0.07
C SER A 191 -7.38 -21.17 0.02
N THR A 192 -8.57 -20.58 -0.21
CA THR A 192 -8.78 -19.12 -0.07
C THR A 192 -8.71 -18.71 1.40
N TRP A 193 -9.31 -19.49 2.31
CA TRP A 193 -9.17 -19.26 3.76
C TRP A 193 -7.72 -19.29 4.21
N HIS A 194 -6.95 -20.29 3.78
CA HIS A 194 -5.51 -20.37 4.11
C HIS A 194 -4.73 -19.18 3.53
N THR A 195 -5.08 -18.74 2.33
CA THR A 195 -4.45 -17.56 1.70
C THR A 195 -4.72 -16.28 2.50
N LEU A 196 -5.98 -16.04 2.91
CA LEU A 196 -6.34 -14.92 3.76
C LEU A 196 -5.59 -14.95 5.10
N GLN A 197 -5.59 -16.12 5.76
CA GLN A 197 -4.88 -16.34 7.03
C GLN A 197 -3.38 -16.06 6.87
N TYR A 198 -2.79 -16.54 5.77
CA TYR A 198 -1.38 -16.31 5.49
C TYR A 198 -1.06 -14.82 5.30
N ILE A 199 -1.85 -14.09 4.50
CA ILE A 199 -1.65 -12.66 4.26
C ILE A 199 -1.79 -11.86 5.56
N VAL A 200 -2.84 -12.13 6.34
CA VAL A 200 -3.12 -11.41 7.58
C VAL A 200 -2.00 -11.63 8.61
N SER A 201 -1.57 -12.87 8.84
CA SER A 201 -0.62 -13.22 9.90
C SER A 201 0.85 -13.08 9.53
N SER A 202 1.19 -13.10 8.24
CA SER A 202 2.60 -13.07 7.81
C SER A 202 3.23 -11.69 7.96
N SER A 203 4.53 -11.67 8.25
CA SER A 203 5.33 -10.45 8.11
C SER A 203 5.46 -10.04 6.64
N VAL A 204 5.70 -8.74 6.41
CA VAL A 204 5.79 -8.17 5.05
C VAL A 204 6.81 -8.87 4.16
N GLU A 205 7.91 -9.36 4.73
CA GLU A 205 9.00 -10.05 4.00
C GLU A 205 8.55 -11.38 3.36
N LYS A 206 7.50 -12.00 3.91
CA LYS A 206 7.01 -13.32 3.46
C LYS A 206 5.86 -13.23 2.46
N LEU A 207 5.27 -12.06 2.27
CA LEU A 207 4.02 -11.90 1.49
C LEU A 207 4.16 -12.28 0.01
N TYR A 208 5.30 -12.01 -0.60
CA TYR A 208 5.48 -12.19 -2.05
C TYR A 208 6.31 -13.45 -2.37
N THR A 209 5.96 -14.57 -1.74
CA THR A 209 6.70 -15.85 -1.86
C THR A 209 5.84 -17.01 -2.40
N PHE A 210 4.57 -16.76 -2.73
CA PHE A 210 3.64 -17.77 -3.17
C PHE A 210 2.80 -17.31 -4.36
N THR A 211 2.17 -18.26 -5.03
CA THR A 211 1.12 -18.05 -6.03
C THR A 211 -0.11 -18.88 -5.65
N VAL A 212 -1.24 -18.58 -6.25
CA VAL A 212 -2.51 -19.29 -6.03
C VAL A 212 -3.10 -19.74 -7.37
N SER A 213 -4.04 -20.68 -7.34
CA SER A 213 -4.81 -21.06 -8.51
C SER A 213 -5.79 -19.96 -8.93
N GLU A 214 -6.21 -19.94 -10.20
CA GLU A 214 -7.13 -18.92 -10.71
C GLU A 214 -8.48 -18.87 -9.94
N PRO A 215 -9.12 -19.99 -9.51
CA PRO A 215 -10.30 -19.94 -8.67
C PRO A 215 -10.06 -19.23 -7.34
N VAL A 216 -8.95 -19.53 -6.66
CA VAL A 216 -8.57 -18.88 -5.38
C VAL A 216 -8.29 -17.39 -5.59
N LEU A 217 -7.62 -17.01 -6.70
CA LEU A 217 -7.38 -15.60 -7.02
C LEU A 217 -8.69 -14.84 -7.22
N LYS A 218 -9.66 -15.40 -7.95
CA LYS A 218 -10.96 -14.77 -8.17
C LYS A 218 -11.76 -14.58 -6.86
N GLU A 219 -11.77 -15.57 -5.99
CA GLU A 219 -12.40 -15.42 -4.68
C GLU A 219 -11.68 -14.33 -3.84
N LEU A 220 -10.35 -14.33 -3.85
CA LEU A 220 -9.56 -13.33 -3.13
C LEU A 220 -9.83 -11.91 -3.67
N GLU A 221 -9.95 -11.74 -4.98
CA GLU A 221 -10.32 -10.48 -5.61
C GLU A 221 -11.68 -9.97 -5.10
N GLN A 222 -12.71 -10.82 -5.14
CA GLN A 222 -14.05 -10.45 -4.70
C GLN A 222 -14.11 -10.09 -3.22
N ILE A 223 -13.39 -10.83 -2.37
CA ILE A 223 -13.39 -10.58 -0.93
C ILE A 223 -12.68 -9.27 -0.61
N VAL A 224 -11.46 -9.11 -1.15
CA VAL A 224 -10.64 -7.94 -0.84
C VAL A 224 -11.30 -6.67 -1.38
N GLU A 225 -11.89 -6.72 -2.58
CA GLU A 225 -12.64 -5.60 -3.14
C GLU A 225 -13.80 -5.19 -2.22
N ARG A 226 -14.68 -6.14 -1.83
CA ARG A 226 -15.78 -5.86 -0.88
C ARG A 226 -15.27 -5.37 0.48
N TYR A 227 -14.13 -5.87 0.93
CA TYR A 227 -13.52 -5.43 2.18
C TYR A 227 -13.01 -3.99 2.08
N MET A 228 -12.33 -3.66 0.98
CA MET A 228 -11.88 -2.31 0.69
C MET A 228 -13.07 -1.33 0.60
N ASP A 229 -14.17 -1.71 -0.05
CA ASP A 229 -15.39 -0.88 -0.15
C ASP A 229 -16.01 -0.55 1.21
N VAL A 230 -15.86 -1.43 2.20
CA VAL A 230 -16.38 -1.20 3.56
C VAL A 230 -15.45 -0.30 4.39
N TYR A 231 -14.13 -0.47 4.24
CA TYR A 231 -13.15 0.15 5.14
C TYR A 231 -12.41 1.35 4.53
N VAL A 232 -12.53 1.58 3.22
CA VAL A 232 -11.84 2.67 2.52
C VAL A 232 -12.84 3.58 1.82
N GLU A 233 -13.06 4.76 2.37
CA GLU A 233 -14.03 5.74 1.84
C GLU A 233 -13.48 6.59 0.68
N LYS A 234 -12.36 6.19 0.08
CA LYS A 234 -11.68 6.97 -0.97
C LYS A 234 -11.67 6.23 -2.30
N GLN A 235 -12.04 6.93 -3.37
CA GLN A 235 -11.77 6.49 -4.75
C GLN A 235 -10.36 6.88 -5.15
N PHE A 236 -9.63 5.94 -5.77
CA PHE A 236 -8.24 6.11 -6.18
C PHE A 236 -8.15 6.30 -7.69
N LYS A 237 -7.66 7.45 -8.13
CA LYS A 237 -7.56 7.79 -9.56
C LYS A 237 -6.67 6.83 -10.35
N SER A 238 -5.57 6.39 -9.75
CA SER A 238 -4.68 5.43 -10.38
C SER A 238 -5.32 4.06 -10.58
N LEU A 239 -6.25 3.67 -9.69
CA LEU A 239 -7.02 2.45 -9.86
C LEU A 239 -8.01 2.55 -11.03
N GLU A 240 -8.74 3.65 -11.16
CA GLU A 240 -9.66 3.89 -12.28
C GLU A 240 -8.93 3.80 -13.63
N ILE A 241 -7.72 4.39 -13.72
CA ILE A 241 -6.90 4.32 -14.92
C ILE A 241 -6.40 2.89 -15.16
N LEU A 242 -5.91 2.21 -14.10
CA LEU A 242 -5.45 0.82 -14.19
C LEU A 242 -6.54 -0.10 -14.76
N GLU A 243 -7.76 0.01 -14.25
CA GLU A 243 -8.91 -0.78 -14.71
C GLU A 243 -9.30 -0.46 -16.17
N SER A 244 -9.12 0.78 -16.61
CA SER A 244 -9.35 1.17 -18.01
C SER A 244 -8.29 0.62 -18.98
N ILE A 245 -7.09 0.36 -18.52
CA ILE A 245 -5.99 -0.23 -19.32
C ILE A 245 -6.17 -1.75 -19.48
N GLN A 246 -6.82 -2.40 -18.51
CA GLN A 246 -7.02 -3.85 -18.47
C GLN A 246 -8.28 -4.32 -19.25
N GLN A 247 -9.12 -3.40 -19.70
CA GLN A 247 -10.29 -3.67 -20.56
C GLN A 247 -9.89 -3.76 -22.03
#